data_ae69223f127dbcb1feb3dd4f8ab0c35d
#
_entry.id   ae69223f127dbcb1feb3dd4f8ab0c35d
#
_cell.length_a   1.000
_cell.length_b   1.000
_cell.length_c   1.000
_cell.angle_alpha   90.00
_cell.angle_beta   90.00
_cell.angle_gamma   90.00
#
_symmetry.space_group_name_H-M   'P 1'
#
loop_
_entity.id
_entity.type
_entity.pdbx_description
1 polymer ?
#
loop_
_entity_poly.entity_id
_entity_poly.type
_entity_poly.pdbx_seq_one_letter_code
_entity_poly.pdbx_strand_id
1 'polypeptide(L)'
;MASPIPAFHTFTAIRDGLAPALVDALESADGGDDSAFRNLLDGDPHLAADLEAQDANTSSGRSGIDWDDATVLLTALMARGDSGRAIQIGGELSRDRLGRFPWGDANPLSYLLEWCSSPVEDGEILDDLLLALAGRFSSALHGHERYEKSTVGRLHGWLESDELTELVQLLTNGRYVTDVDEPHDGGVNDIVRHLVTISRAALRQECGLLLRSHS
;
A
#
# COMPACT_ATOMS: atom_id res chain seq x y z
N MET A 1 -5.87 -23.43 23.74
CA MET A 1 -6.23 -22.68 22.54
C MET A 1 -5.18 -21.60 22.37
N ALA A 2 -4.50 -21.52 21.23
CA ALA A 2 -3.60 -20.40 20.95
C ALA A 2 -4.46 -19.14 20.87
N SER A 3 -4.03 -18.05 21.53
CA SER A 3 -4.68 -16.75 21.35
C SER A 3 -4.63 -16.39 19.87
N PRO A 4 -5.70 -15.87 19.27
CA PRO A 4 -5.66 -15.43 17.89
C PRO A 4 -4.54 -14.38 17.75
N ILE A 5 -3.77 -14.48 16.66
CA ILE A 5 -2.77 -13.48 16.35
C ILE A 5 -3.55 -12.16 16.13
N PRO A 6 -3.23 -11.09 16.87
CA PRO A 6 -3.94 -9.84 16.68
C PRO A 6 -3.74 -9.34 15.24
N ALA A 7 -4.77 -8.75 14.67
CA ALA A 7 -4.71 -8.09 13.38
C ALA A 7 -3.59 -7.04 13.38
N PHE A 8 -2.93 -6.87 12.25
CA PHE A 8 -1.84 -5.91 12.12
C PHE A 8 -1.78 -5.32 10.70
N HIS A 9 -1.21 -4.14 10.59
CA HIS A 9 -0.98 -3.48 9.33
C HIS A 9 0.49 -3.57 8.91
N THR A 10 0.71 -3.70 7.61
CA THR A 10 2.06 -3.70 7.02
C THR A 10 2.12 -2.76 5.83
N PHE A 11 3.29 -2.18 5.63
CA PHE A 11 3.61 -1.44 4.43
C PHE A 11 4.49 -2.27 3.50
N THR A 12 4.24 -2.16 2.23
CA THR A 12 5.01 -2.85 1.17
C THR A 12 5.52 -1.81 0.20
N ALA A 13 6.82 -1.84 -0.11
CA ALA A 13 7.38 -1.04 -1.19
C ALA A 13 6.82 -1.54 -2.52
N ILE A 14 6.36 -0.62 -3.35
CA ILE A 14 5.79 -0.92 -4.65
C ILE A 14 6.53 -0.19 -5.77
N ARG A 15 6.46 -0.76 -6.97
CA ARG A 15 6.96 -0.16 -8.20
C ARG A 15 6.18 1.10 -8.51
N ASP A 16 6.91 2.18 -8.71
CA ASP A 16 6.32 3.49 -9.01
C ASP A 16 5.66 3.51 -10.39
N GLY A 17 4.53 4.19 -10.51
CA GLY A 17 3.80 4.41 -11.77
C GLY A 17 3.04 3.20 -12.31
N LEU A 18 3.09 2.02 -11.67
CA LEU A 18 2.43 0.81 -12.17
C LEU A 18 1.00 0.63 -11.64
N ALA A 19 0.74 1.07 -10.42
CA ALA A 19 -0.49 0.73 -9.71
C ALA A 19 -1.77 1.20 -10.44
N PRO A 20 -1.90 2.44 -10.94
CA PRO A 20 -3.11 2.87 -11.64
C PRO A 20 -3.40 2.01 -12.87
N ALA A 21 -2.40 1.82 -13.73
CA ALA A 21 -2.58 1.07 -14.97
C ALA A 21 -2.92 -0.42 -14.72
N LEU A 22 -2.36 -1.00 -13.67
CA LEU A 22 -2.64 -2.39 -13.30
C LEU A 22 -4.06 -2.55 -12.73
N VAL A 23 -4.52 -1.60 -11.92
CA VAL A 23 -5.89 -1.58 -11.41
C VAL A 23 -6.90 -1.50 -12.57
N ASP A 24 -6.70 -0.55 -13.49
CA ASP A 24 -7.55 -0.40 -14.67
C ASP A 24 -7.57 -1.67 -15.56
N ALA A 25 -6.40 -2.31 -15.71
CA ALA A 25 -6.29 -3.54 -16.48
C ALA A 25 -7.01 -4.73 -15.83
N LEU A 26 -6.97 -4.84 -14.50
CA LEU A 26 -7.70 -5.87 -13.76
C LEU A 26 -9.21 -5.64 -13.83
N GLU A 27 -9.67 -4.39 -13.74
CA GLU A 27 -11.10 -4.05 -13.92
C GLU A 27 -11.60 -4.40 -15.32
N SER A 28 -10.80 -4.05 -16.34
CA SER A 28 -11.15 -4.38 -17.74
C SER A 28 -11.25 -5.88 -17.96
N ALA A 29 -10.31 -6.64 -17.40
CA ALA A 29 -10.29 -8.10 -17.50
C ALA A 29 -11.52 -8.76 -16.82
N ASP A 30 -11.98 -8.21 -15.70
CA ASP A 30 -13.22 -8.66 -15.04
C ASP A 30 -14.44 -8.43 -15.92
N GLY A 31 -14.45 -7.33 -16.69
CA GLY A 31 -15.43 -7.06 -17.74
C GLY A 31 -15.30 -7.94 -19.00
N GLY A 32 -14.31 -8.83 -19.05
CA GLY A 32 -14.04 -9.73 -20.17
C GLY A 32 -13.06 -9.18 -21.21
N ASP A 33 -12.47 -7.99 -21.00
CA ASP A 33 -11.45 -7.41 -21.87
C ASP A 33 -10.04 -7.52 -21.25
N ASP A 34 -9.31 -8.51 -21.70
CA ASP A 34 -7.96 -8.85 -21.23
C ASP A 34 -6.85 -8.06 -21.96
N SER A 35 -7.23 -7.17 -22.88
CA SER A 35 -6.28 -6.48 -23.76
C SER A 35 -5.35 -5.54 -22.97
N ALA A 36 -5.89 -4.80 -22.01
CA ALA A 36 -5.11 -3.88 -21.17
C ALA A 36 -4.04 -4.63 -20.35
N PHE A 37 -4.40 -5.75 -19.74
CA PHE A 37 -3.47 -6.55 -18.97
C PHE A 37 -2.36 -7.16 -19.83
N ARG A 38 -2.70 -7.67 -21.03
CA ARG A 38 -1.69 -8.17 -21.99
C ARG A 38 -0.74 -7.06 -22.43
N ASN A 39 -1.26 -5.88 -22.72
CA ASN A 39 -0.42 -4.73 -23.08
C ASN A 39 0.56 -4.35 -21.96
N LEU A 40 0.18 -4.47 -20.70
CA LEU A 40 1.09 -4.27 -19.57
C LEU A 40 2.19 -5.33 -19.53
N LEU A 41 1.84 -6.60 -19.74
CA LEU A 41 2.83 -7.69 -19.77
C LEU A 41 3.80 -7.53 -20.95
N ASP A 42 3.32 -7.17 -22.13
CA ASP A 42 4.13 -6.96 -23.33
C ASP A 42 5.04 -5.71 -23.19
N GLY A 43 4.54 -4.68 -22.52
CA GLY A 43 5.27 -3.43 -22.30
C GLY A 43 6.29 -3.49 -21.17
N ASP A 44 6.13 -4.41 -20.24
CA ASP A 44 7.00 -4.57 -19.07
C ASP A 44 7.45 -6.03 -18.88
N PRO A 45 8.59 -6.41 -19.46
CA PRO A 45 9.14 -7.76 -19.30
C PRO A 45 9.45 -8.15 -17.85
N HIS A 46 9.72 -7.18 -16.97
CA HIS A 46 9.94 -7.45 -15.55
C HIS A 46 8.65 -7.85 -14.85
N LEU A 47 7.52 -7.23 -15.21
CA LEU A 47 6.21 -7.61 -14.69
C LEU A 47 5.86 -9.06 -15.05
N ALA A 48 6.03 -9.43 -16.33
CA ALA A 48 5.79 -10.79 -16.77
C ALA A 48 6.70 -11.79 -16.03
N ALA A 49 8.00 -11.50 -15.95
CA ALA A 49 8.98 -12.35 -15.27
C ALA A 49 8.69 -12.50 -13.75
N ASP A 50 8.24 -11.44 -13.08
CA ASP A 50 7.89 -11.48 -11.66
C ASP A 50 6.69 -12.38 -11.38
N LEU A 51 5.68 -12.33 -12.25
CA LEU A 51 4.51 -13.21 -12.16
C LEU A 51 4.88 -14.67 -12.47
N GLU A 52 5.63 -14.91 -13.54
CA GLU A 52 6.09 -16.25 -13.94
C GLU A 52 7.02 -16.89 -12.91
N ALA A 53 7.86 -16.10 -12.24
CA ALA A 53 8.71 -16.57 -11.13
C ALA A 53 7.92 -17.08 -9.92
N GLN A 54 6.62 -16.79 -9.87
CA GLN A 54 5.67 -17.29 -8.87
C GLN A 54 4.68 -18.32 -9.48
N ASP A 55 5.06 -18.95 -10.58
CA ASP A 55 4.29 -19.98 -11.29
C ASP A 55 2.98 -19.46 -11.94
N ALA A 56 2.84 -18.15 -12.20
CA ALA A 56 1.70 -17.61 -12.93
C ALA A 56 1.82 -17.91 -14.44
N ASN A 57 0.73 -18.36 -15.04
CA ASN A 57 0.68 -18.53 -16.49
C ASN A 57 0.23 -17.22 -17.16
N THR A 58 1.18 -16.43 -17.64
CA THR A 58 0.94 -15.12 -18.26
C THR A 58 0.55 -15.20 -19.74
N SER A 59 0.68 -16.37 -20.39
CA SER A 59 0.53 -16.55 -21.85
C SER A 59 -0.84 -16.16 -22.40
N SER A 60 -1.88 -16.22 -21.59
CA SER A 60 -3.26 -15.83 -21.94
C SER A 60 -3.71 -14.52 -21.30
N GLY A 61 -2.80 -13.71 -20.79
CA GLY A 61 -3.10 -12.50 -20.06
C GLY A 61 -3.65 -12.78 -18.65
N ARG A 62 -4.54 -11.92 -18.14
CA ARG A 62 -5.14 -12.09 -16.80
C ARG A 62 -5.91 -13.40 -16.68
N SER A 63 -6.64 -13.77 -17.72
CA SER A 63 -7.45 -15.00 -17.77
C SER A 63 -6.62 -16.29 -17.67
N GLY A 64 -5.33 -16.24 -17.97
CA GLY A 64 -4.40 -17.37 -17.81
C GLY A 64 -3.88 -17.55 -16.40
N ILE A 65 -4.08 -16.58 -15.52
CA ILE A 65 -3.57 -16.60 -14.15
C ILE A 65 -4.68 -17.07 -13.19
N ASP A 66 -4.49 -18.20 -12.55
CA ASP A 66 -5.45 -18.84 -11.64
C ASP A 66 -5.42 -18.24 -10.22
N TRP A 67 -4.96 -17.01 -10.08
CA TRP A 67 -4.93 -16.29 -8.82
C TRP A 67 -6.05 -15.27 -8.73
N ASP A 68 -6.44 -14.94 -7.51
CA ASP A 68 -7.30 -13.79 -7.25
C ASP A 68 -6.57 -12.47 -7.53
N ASP A 69 -7.35 -11.42 -7.73
CA ASP A 69 -6.81 -10.11 -8.10
C ASP A 69 -5.94 -9.48 -7.01
N ALA A 70 -6.23 -9.74 -5.74
CA ALA A 70 -5.37 -9.27 -4.64
C ALA A 70 -3.96 -9.87 -4.73
N THR A 71 -3.87 -11.16 -5.04
CA THR A 71 -2.58 -11.85 -5.21
C THR A 71 -1.85 -11.36 -6.46
N VAL A 72 -2.55 -11.21 -7.59
CA VAL A 72 -1.97 -10.66 -8.82
C VAL A 72 -1.44 -9.24 -8.58
N LEU A 73 -2.28 -8.38 -8.02
CA LEU A 73 -1.95 -6.97 -7.78
C LEU A 73 -0.73 -6.84 -6.85
N LEU A 74 -0.74 -7.53 -5.70
CA LEU A 74 0.38 -7.47 -4.76
C LEU A 74 1.67 -7.99 -5.39
N THR A 75 1.62 -9.13 -6.10
CA THR A 75 2.80 -9.75 -6.71
C THR A 75 3.40 -8.85 -7.79
N ALA A 76 2.55 -8.25 -8.61
CA ALA A 76 2.94 -7.36 -9.71
C ALA A 76 3.48 -6.01 -9.21
N LEU A 77 2.85 -5.43 -8.18
CA LEU A 77 3.27 -4.13 -7.63
C LEU A 77 4.52 -4.22 -6.75
N MET A 78 4.76 -5.34 -6.09
CA MET A 78 5.85 -5.48 -5.14
C MET A 78 7.20 -5.12 -5.76
N ALA A 79 7.85 -4.10 -5.23
CA ALA A 79 9.19 -3.72 -5.67
C ALA A 79 10.21 -4.78 -5.26
N ARG A 80 11.08 -5.16 -6.19
CA ARG A 80 12.10 -6.18 -6.00
C ARG A 80 13.50 -5.60 -6.25
N GLY A 81 14.45 -5.99 -5.43
CA GLY A 81 15.86 -5.66 -5.67
C GLY A 81 16.52 -6.60 -6.69
N ASP A 82 17.78 -6.37 -6.97
CA ASP A 82 18.57 -7.14 -7.96
C ASP A 82 18.57 -8.66 -7.71
N SER A 83 18.34 -9.09 -6.48
CA SER A 83 18.23 -10.51 -6.12
C SER A 83 16.84 -11.13 -6.42
N GLY A 84 15.90 -10.39 -6.99
CA GLY A 84 14.49 -10.78 -7.19
C GLY A 84 13.67 -10.86 -5.91
N ARG A 85 14.24 -10.48 -4.76
CA ARG A 85 13.52 -10.45 -3.48
C ARG A 85 12.83 -9.12 -3.28
N ALA A 86 11.68 -9.15 -2.58
CA ALA A 86 10.97 -7.94 -2.18
C ALA A 86 11.90 -6.97 -1.44
N ILE A 87 11.84 -5.70 -1.80
CA ILE A 87 12.57 -4.64 -1.11
C ILE A 87 12.05 -4.54 0.33
N GLN A 88 13.00 -4.61 1.28
CA GLN A 88 12.69 -4.49 2.71
C GLN A 88 12.75 -3.03 3.12
N ILE A 89 11.61 -2.44 3.44
CA ILE A 89 11.54 -1.05 3.91
C ILE A 89 12.17 -0.92 5.31
N GLY A 90 12.14 -1.99 6.08
CA GLY A 90 12.60 -2.03 7.47
C GLY A 90 14.10 -2.13 7.67
N GLY A 91 14.87 -2.53 6.67
CA GLY A 91 16.28 -2.82 6.84
C GLY A 91 16.53 -3.81 7.97
N GLU A 92 17.46 -3.49 8.88
CA GLU A 92 17.79 -4.32 10.07
C GLU A 92 16.81 -4.11 11.25
N LEU A 93 15.86 -3.19 11.13
CA LEU A 93 14.89 -2.92 12.20
C LEU A 93 13.84 -4.02 12.26
N SER A 94 13.32 -4.29 13.46
CA SER A 94 12.31 -5.31 13.66
C SER A 94 11.02 -5.00 12.86
N ARG A 95 10.31 -6.05 12.43
CA ARG A 95 9.01 -5.91 11.75
C ARG A 95 8.02 -5.03 12.53
N ASP A 96 8.10 -5.07 13.86
CA ASP A 96 7.21 -4.31 14.75
C ASP A 96 7.48 -2.80 14.70
N ARG A 97 8.64 -2.38 14.22
CA ARG A 97 9.01 -0.95 14.11
C ARG A 97 8.78 -0.34 12.73
N LEU A 98 8.82 -1.13 11.66
CA LEU A 98 8.85 -0.60 10.30
C LEU A 98 7.85 -1.21 9.31
N GLY A 99 7.04 -2.11 9.69
CA GLY A 99 6.02 -2.69 8.83
C GLY A 99 4.78 -3.07 9.60
N ARG A 100 4.77 -2.77 10.90
CA ARG A 100 3.74 -3.19 11.81
C ARG A 100 3.41 -2.06 12.76
N PHE A 101 2.14 -1.72 12.87
CA PHE A 101 1.70 -0.77 13.87
C PHE A 101 1.36 -1.48 15.17
N PRO A 102 1.76 -0.92 16.34
CA PRO A 102 1.65 -1.60 17.62
C PRO A 102 0.24 -1.67 18.20
N TRP A 103 -0.77 -1.07 17.56
CA TRP A 103 -2.12 -0.91 18.13
C TRP A 103 -3.11 -1.99 17.70
N GLY A 104 -2.70 -3.24 17.59
CA GLY A 104 -3.63 -4.37 17.40
C GLY A 104 -4.52 -4.21 16.18
N ASP A 105 -5.82 -4.11 16.40
CA ASP A 105 -6.85 -4.05 15.36
C ASP A 105 -7.07 -2.63 14.77
N ALA A 106 -6.48 -1.60 15.39
CA ALA A 106 -6.66 -0.23 14.96
C ALA A 106 -5.98 0.04 13.62
N ASN A 107 -6.69 0.68 12.70
CA ASN A 107 -6.09 1.23 11.49
C ASN A 107 -5.39 2.55 11.85
N PRO A 108 -4.06 2.62 11.78
CA PRO A 108 -3.32 3.80 12.18
C PRO A 108 -3.63 5.03 11.31
N LEU A 109 -4.00 4.83 10.05
CA LEU A 109 -4.38 5.95 9.17
C LEU A 109 -5.78 6.48 9.51
N SER A 110 -6.70 5.60 9.89
CA SER A 110 -8.01 6.05 10.40
C SER A 110 -7.83 6.87 11.68
N TYR A 111 -6.88 6.48 12.54
CA TYR A 111 -6.56 7.26 13.74
C TYR A 111 -5.96 8.63 13.39
N LEU A 112 -5.07 8.72 12.41
CA LEU A 112 -4.56 10.02 11.94
C LEU A 112 -5.68 10.89 11.36
N LEU A 113 -6.55 10.33 10.52
CA LEU A 113 -7.68 11.06 9.92
C LEU A 113 -8.69 11.58 10.96
N GLU A 114 -8.80 10.89 12.10
CA GLU A 114 -9.70 11.30 13.19
C GLU A 114 -9.09 12.37 14.10
N TRP A 115 -7.79 12.25 14.43
CA TRP A 115 -7.13 13.02 15.48
C TRP A 115 -6.03 13.96 15.00
N CYS A 116 -5.80 14.01 13.69
CA CYS A 116 -4.81 14.86 13.06
C CYS A 116 -5.49 15.72 12.02
N SER A 117 -5.25 17.02 12.06
CA SER A 117 -5.76 17.96 11.06
C SER A 117 -4.66 18.88 10.56
N SER A 118 -4.83 19.45 9.37
CA SER A 118 -3.93 20.49 8.91
C SER A 118 -4.35 21.85 9.45
N PRO A 119 -3.43 22.69 9.93
CA PRO A 119 -3.74 24.03 10.41
C PRO A 119 -3.92 25.07 9.30
N VAL A 120 -3.80 24.71 8.02
CA VAL A 120 -3.71 25.64 6.88
C VAL A 120 -4.69 25.21 5.78
N GLU A 121 -4.92 26.11 4.81
CA GLU A 121 -5.71 25.88 3.58
C GLU A 121 -5.25 24.65 2.76
N ASP A 122 -4.02 24.15 2.97
CA ASP A 122 -3.48 22.93 2.40
C ASP A 122 -3.99 21.64 3.12
N GLY A 123 -4.95 21.73 4.01
CA GLY A 123 -5.47 20.61 4.81
C GLY A 123 -6.05 19.48 3.97
N GLU A 124 -6.73 19.83 2.90
CA GLU A 124 -7.31 18.87 1.97
C GLU A 124 -6.24 17.93 1.38
N ILE A 125 -5.04 18.44 1.07
CA ILE A 125 -3.95 17.62 0.48
C ILE A 125 -3.46 16.55 1.47
N LEU A 126 -3.28 16.88 2.74
CA LEU A 126 -2.87 15.89 3.74
C LEU A 126 -3.93 14.81 3.92
N ASP A 127 -5.19 15.22 4.04
CA ASP A 127 -6.32 14.30 4.20
C ASP A 127 -6.49 13.42 2.96
N ASP A 128 -6.36 13.97 1.75
CA ASP A 128 -6.44 13.23 0.49
C ASP A 128 -5.33 12.16 0.39
N LEU A 129 -4.09 12.49 0.76
CA LEU A 129 -2.98 11.53 0.76
C LEU A 129 -3.18 10.42 1.81
N LEU A 130 -3.64 10.76 3.01
CA LEU A 130 -3.95 9.77 4.04
C LEU A 130 -5.13 8.87 3.63
N LEU A 131 -6.19 9.45 3.03
CA LEU A 131 -7.33 8.71 2.50
C LEU A 131 -6.92 7.80 1.34
N ALA A 132 -6.06 8.29 0.44
CA ALA A 132 -5.54 7.49 -0.67
C ALA A 132 -4.78 6.25 -0.16
N LEU A 133 -3.90 6.42 0.81
CA LEU A 133 -3.16 5.30 1.41
C LEU A 133 -4.07 4.37 2.23
N ALA A 134 -5.09 4.93 2.90
CA ALA A 134 -6.02 4.16 3.73
C ALA A 134 -7.10 3.42 2.93
N GLY A 135 -7.43 3.85 1.69
CA GLY A 135 -8.62 3.33 1.04
C GLY A 135 -8.73 3.51 -0.48
N ARG A 136 -7.65 3.79 -1.20
CA ARG A 136 -7.70 4.03 -2.65
C ARG A 136 -8.31 2.86 -3.43
N PHE A 137 -8.07 1.62 -3.02
CA PHE A 137 -8.71 0.45 -3.62
C PHE A 137 -10.22 0.42 -3.40
N SER A 138 -10.70 1.01 -2.30
CA SER A 138 -12.13 1.08 -1.99
C SER A 138 -12.89 2.07 -2.87
N SER A 139 -12.23 3.15 -3.29
CA SER A 139 -12.84 4.19 -4.11
C SER A 139 -12.76 3.88 -5.61
N ALA A 140 -11.72 3.19 -6.06
CA ALA A 140 -11.51 2.81 -7.46
C ALA A 140 -12.28 1.54 -7.84
N LEU A 141 -12.61 0.68 -6.89
CA LEU A 141 -13.08 -0.68 -7.13
C LEU A 141 -14.30 -0.96 -6.26
N HIS A 142 -15.44 -1.12 -6.88
CA HIS A 142 -16.73 -1.38 -6.24
C HIS A 142 -16.71 -2.72 -5.46
N GLY A 143 -16.02 -2.75 -4.33
CA GLY A 143 -16.04 -3.87 -3.39
C GLY A 143 -14.68 -4.17 -2.76
N HIS A 144 -14.58 -4.03 -1.45
CA HIS A 144 -13.41 -4.38 -0.65
C HIS A 144 -12.99 -5.86 -0.78
N GLU A 145 -13.94 -6.74 -1.12
CA GLU A 145 -13.75 -8.19 -1.15
C GLU A 145 -12.79 -8.64 -2.27
N ARG A 146 -12.73 -7.91 -3.39
CA ARG A 146 -11.87 -8.24 -4.52
C ARG A 146 -10.37 -8.20 -4.17
N TYR A 147 -9.98 -7.27 -3.29
CA TYR A 147 -8.58 -7.08 -2.88
C TYR A 147 -8.33 -7.57 -1.45
N GLU A 148 -9.06 -8.58 -1.05
CA GLU A 148 -8.86 -9.28 0.22
C GLU A 148 -8.64 -10.77 -0.01
N LYS A 149 -7.53 -11.29 0.48
CA LYS A 149 -7.24 -12.71 0.50
C LYS A 149 -6.46 -13.09 1.77
N SER A 150 -6.79 -14.21 2.34
CA SER A 150 -6.14 -14.68 3.57
C SER A 150 -4.61 -14.82 3.47
N THR A 151 -4.09 -15.08 2.27
CA THR A 151 -2.64 -15.23 2.02
C THR A 151 -1.90 -13.91 1.88
N VAL A 152 -2.54 -12.87 1.35
CA VAL A 152 -1.93 -11.56 1.10
C VAL A 152 -2.44 -10.48 2.04
N GLY A 153 -3.53 -10.72 2.76
CA GLY A 153 -4.24 -9.75 3.57
C GLY A 153 -5.21 -8.92 2.74
N ARG A 154 -5.74 -7.86 3.35
CA ARG A 154 -6.56 -6.86 2.67
C ARG A 154 -5.68 -5.72 2.20
N LEU A 155 -5.75 -5.40 0.90
CA LEU A 155 -5.08 -4.23 0.33
C LEU A 155 -5.98 -3.01 0.54
N HIS A 156 -5.43 -1.93 1.09
CA HIS A 156 -6.17 -0.72 1.42
C HIS A 156 -6.01 0.38 0.37
N GLY A 157 -4.78 0.76 0.11
CA GLY A 157 -4.45 1.82 -0.82
C GLY A 157 -2.95 1.96 -0.98
N TRP A 158 -2.56 2.90 -1.83
CA TRP A 158 -1.15 3.15 -2.12
C TRP A 158 -0.90 4.64 -2.35
N LEU A 159 0.38 5.01 -2.26
CA LEU A 159 0.90 6.27 -2.75
C LEU A 159 2.08 6.00 -3.70
N GLU A 160 2.11 6.72 -4.80
CA GLU A 160 3.28 6.79 -5.69
C GLU A 160 4.40 7.62 -5.03
N SER A 161 5.60 7.60 -5.58
CA SER A 161 6.77 8.22 -4.95
C SER A 161 6.67 9.75 -4.81
N ASP A 162 6.02 10.43 -5.74
CA ASP A 162 5.75 11.86 -5.67
C ASP A 162 4.73 12.22 -4.59
N GLU A 163 3.61 11.50 -4.51
CA GLU A 163 2.60 11.63 -3.45
C GLU A 163 3.22 11.34 -2.08
N LEU A 164 4.07 10.31 -2.01
CA LEU A 164 4.76 9.93 -0.77
C LEU A 164 5.78 10.99 -0.33
N THR A 165 6.42 11.65 -1.29
CA THR A 165 7.32 12.78 -1.02
C THR A 165 6.55 13.95 -0.43
N GLU A 166 5.39 14.28 -1.00
CA GLU A 166 4.52 15.34 -0.50
C GLU A 166 4.00 15.03 0.91
N LEU A 167 3.52 13.81 1.15
CA LEU A 167 3.11 13.37 2.49
C LEU A 167 4.23 13.54 3.52
N VAL A 168 5.46 13.11 3.19
CA VAL A 168 6.61 13.26 4.09
C VAL A 168 6.91 14.74 4.36
N GLN A 169 6.81 15.61 3.37
CA GLN A 169 7.02 17.05 3.54
C GLN A 169 5.98 17.67 4.46
N LEU A 170 4.70 17.36 4.27
CA LEU A 170 3.61 17.84 5.12
C LEU A 170 3.79 17.39 6.59
N LEU A 171 4.07 16.10 6.80
CA LEU A 171 4.24 15.55 8.13
C LEU A 171 5.51 16.03 8.85
N THR A 172 6.58 16.35 8.13
CA THR A 172 7.85 16.80 8.76
C THR A 172 7.96 18.29 8.96
N ASN A 173 7.23 19.09 8.19
CA ASN A 173 7.25 20.54 8.29
C ASN A 173 6.27 21.09 9.35
N GLY A 174 5.70 20.22 10.18
CA GLY A 174 4.75 20.61 11.22
C GLY A 174 3.42 21.16 10.66
N ARG A 175 3.05 20.72 9.47
CA ARG A 175 1.79 21.12 8.83
C ARG A 175 0.62 20.24 9.28
N TYR A 176 0.64 19.82 10.53
CA TYR A 176 -0.47 19.11 11.17
C TYR A 176 -0.60 19.54 12.64
N VAL A 177 -1.81 19.44 13.14
CA VAL A 177 -2.16 19.69 14.53
C VAL A 177 -2.84 18.45 15.08
N THR A 178 -2.44 18.02 16.26
CA THR A 178 -3.12 16.97 17.00
C THR A 178 -4.31 17.57 17.73
N ASP A 179 -5.45 16.89 17.69
CA ASP A 179 -6.63 17.29 18.42
C ASP A 179 -6.36 17.24 19.93
N VAL A 180 -6.90 18.21 20.67
CA VAL A 180 -6.72 18.31 22.13
C VAL A 180 -7.41 17.19 22.90
N ASP A 181 -8.40 16.56 22.29
CA ASP A 181 -9.16 15.45 22.83
C ASP A 181 -8.60 14.07 22.40
N GLU A 182 -7.39 14.03 21.82
CA GLU A 182 -6.73 12.77 21.42
C GLU A 182 -6.69 11.78 22.61
N PRO A 183 -7.27 10.57 22.47
CA PRO A 183 -7.41 9.63 23.59
C PRO A 183 -6.09 9.00 24.04
N HIS A 184 -5.07 8.99 23.18
CA HIS A 184 -3.74 8.44 23.45
C HIS A 184 -2.70 9.54 23.35
N ASP A 185 -2.30 10.08 24.48
CA ASP A 185 -1.27 11.14 24.56
C ASP A 185 -0.03 10.76 23.75
N GLY A 186 0.16 11.48 22.65
CA GLY A 186 1.25 11.24 21.71
C GLY A 186 1.02 10.16 20.65
N GLY A 187 -0.16 9.56 20.54
CA GLY A 187 -0.51 8.54 19.54
C GLY A 187 -0.33 9.03 18.11
N VAL A 188 -0.85 10.22 17.77
CA VAL A 188 -0.65 10.87 16.47
C VAL A 188 0.85 11.02 16.17
N ASN A 189 1.62 11.55 17.11
CA ASN A 189 3.05 11.77 16.92
C ASN A 189 3.82 10.46 16.70
N ASP A 190 3.44 9.39 17.37
CA ASP A 190 4.07 8.09 17.21
C ASP A 190 3.75 7.48 15.84
N ILE A 191 2.50 7.56 15.38
CA ILE A 191 2.12 7.11 14.04
C ILE A 191 2.84 7.93 12.97
N VAL A 192 2.83 9.26 13.08
CA VAL A 192 3.52 10.17 12.14
C VAL A 192 5.01 9.81 12.05
N ARG A 193 5.69 9.62 13.18
CA ARG A 193 7.11 9.24 13.20
C ARG A 193 7.37 7.92 12.49
N HIS A 194 6.52 6.92 12.71
CA HIS A 194 6.60 5.64 12.02
C HIS A 194 6.35 5.78 10.52
N LEU A 195 5.27 6.46 10.13
CA LEU A 195 4.89 6.67 8.75
C LEU A 195 5.98 7.41 7.97
N VAL A 196 6.53 8.49 8.53
CA VAL A 196 7.66 9.23 7.94
C VAL A 196 8.90 8.34 7.79
N THR A 197 9.19 7.50 8.78
CA THR A 197 10.35 6.60 8.73
C THR A 197 10.21 5.57 7.61
N ILE A 198 9.04 4.94 7.49
CA ILE A 198 8.73 3.96 6.46
C ILE A 198 8.74 4.62 5.08
N SER A 199 8.06 5.76 4.94
CA SER A 199 7.98 6.51 3.69
C SER A 199 9.36 6.92 3.17
N ARG A 200 10.22 7.46 4.05
CA ARG A 200 11.60 7.78 3.68
C ARG A 200 12.43 6.56 3.29
N ALA A 201 12.14 5.40 3.88
CA ALA A 201 12.81 4.16 3.51
C ALA A 201 12.39 3.69 2.10
N ALA A 202 11.11 3.80 1.74
CA ALA A 202 10.61 3.52 0.41
C ALA A 202 11.19 4.51 -0.63
N LEU A 203 11.14 5.81 -0.34
CA LEU A 203 11.67 6.85 -1.23
C LEU A 203 13.17 6.71 -1.52
N ARG A 204 13.98 6.24 -0.55
CA ARG A 204 15.41 5.95 -0.81
C ARG A 204 15.63 4.81 -1.80
N GLN A 205 14.62 4.02 -2.07
CA GLN A 205 14.62 2.92 -3.05
C GLN A 205 13.79 3.26 -4.29
N GLU A 206 13.43 4.54 -4.45
CA GLU A 206 12.61 5.03 -5.57
C GLU A 206 11.28 4.24 -5.72
N CYS A 207 10.64 3.94 -4.58
CA CYS A 207 9.43 3.14 -4.50
C CYS A 207 8.26 3.95 -3.94
N GLY A 208 7.07 3.62 -4.41
CA GLY A 208 5.83 3.95 -3.75
C GLY A 208 5.58 3.06 -2.52
N LEU A 209 4.42 3.22 -1.89
CA LEU A 209 4.05 2.54 -0.65
C LEU A 209 2.62 2.04 -0.71
N LEU A 210 2.41 0.77 -0.36
CA LEU A 210 1.09 0.12 -0.29
C LEU A 210 0.81 -0.33 1.13
N LEU A 211 -0.38 -0.02 1.64
CA LEU A 211 -0.87 -0.45 2.96
C LEU A 211 -1.67 -1.74 2.84
N ARG A 212 -1.38 -2.68 3.74
CA ARG A 212 -2.13 -3.93 3.91
C ARG A 212 -2.50 -4.17 5.36
N SER A 213 -3.65 -4.81 5.61
CA SER A 213 -3.97 -5.39 6.92
C SER A 213 -4.01 -6.91 6.85
N HIS A 214 -3.70 -7.52 7.99
CA HIS A 214 -3.72 -8.97 8.18
C HIS A 214 -4.62 -9.27 9.37
N SER A 215 -5.62 -10.12 9.16
CA SER A 215 -6.55 -10.61 10.18
C SER A 215 -6.16 -12.01 10.67
#